data_2266e14c0c2b872945dd34a36bb824ee
#
_entry.id   2266e14c0c2b872945dd34a36bb824ee
#
_cell.length_a   1.000
_cell.length_b   1.000
_cell.length_c   1.000
_cell.angle_alpha   90.00
_cell.angle_beta   90.00
_cell.angle_gamma   90.00
#
_symmetry.space_group_name_H-M   'P 1'
#
loop_
_entity.id
_entity.type
_entity.pdbx_description
1 polymer ?
#
loop_
_entity_poly.entity_id
_entity_poly.type
_entity_poly.pdbx_seq_one_letter_code
_entity_poly.pdbx_strand_id
1 'polypeptide(L)'
;MIEIIVALIAVFGAVLPYLLQKNKELNLKIAEQKREAYANFMKNFTAVAVAVMHDEDLSGKDADMERMLARDQLLLYASDDVIKAYDAWIRYADIEKHDFDKEGELVSLIFLAIRKDLLGKTKVTKEHLANLNPFNRG
;
A
#
# COMPACT_ATOMS: atom_id res chain seq x y z
N MET A 1 33.69 40.06 -14.38
CA MET A 1 33.34 39.21 -13.21
C MET A 1 31.89 39.37 -12.78
N ILE A 2 31.41 40.60 -12.60
CA ILE A 2 30.02 40.87 -12.20
C ILE A 2 29.00 40.29 -13.21
N GLU A 3 29.30 40.42 -14.51
CA GLU A 3 28.45 39.91 -15.59
C GLU A 3 28.27 38.39 -15.56
N ILE A 4 29.32 37.65 -15.22
CA ILE A 4 29.28 36.19 -15.09
C ILE A 4 28.43 35.77 -13.87
N ILE A 5 28.56 36.50 -12.76
CA ILE A 5 27.78 36.26 -11.53
C ILE A 5 26.31 36.52 -11.79
N VAL A 6 25.95 37.60 -12.48
CA VAL A 6 24.56 37.91 -12.85
C VAL A 6 23.98 36.83 -13.77
N ALA A 7 24.76 36.35 -14.75
CA ALA A 7 24.35 35.29 -15.64
C ALA A 7 24.11 33.98 -14.88
N LEU A 8 24.94 33.60 -13.92
CA LEU A 8 24.82 32.44 -13.07
C LEU A 8 23.55 32.52 -12.19
N ILE A 9 23.30 33.67 -11.58
CA ILE A 9 22.09 33.92 -10.76
C ILE A 9 20.84 33.79 -11.63
N ALA A 10 20.83 34.31 -12.86
CA ALA A 10 19.71 34.18 -13.78
C ALA A 10 19.44 32.73 -14.17
N VAL A 11 20.49 31.95 -14.43
CA VAL A 11 20.35 30.50 -14.74
C VAL A 11 19.81 29.75 -13.53
N PHE A 12 20.32 29.95 -12.34
CA PHE A 12 19.82 29.34 -11.13
C PHE A 12 18.39 29.77 -10.85
N GLY A 13 18.04 31.02 -11.07
CA GLY A 13 16.68 31.53 -10.89
C GLY A 13 15.65 30.92 -11.85
N ALA A 14 16.10 30.47 -13.04
CA ALA A 14 15.20 29.79 -14.00
C ALA A 14 15.15 28.27 -13.79
N VAL A 15 16.27 27.62 -13.46
CA VAL A 15 16.39 26.16 -13.35
C VAL A 15 15.86 25.65 -12.02
N LEU A 16 16.12 26.35 -10.92
CA LEU A 16 15.73 25.90 -9.59
C LEU A 16 14.21 25.74 -9.42
N PRO A 17 13.35 26.72 -9.78
CA PRO A 17 11.91 26.56 -9.73
C PRO A 17 11.40 25.41 -10.62
N TYR A 18 12.02 25.24 -11.79
CA TYR A 18 11.69 24.15 -12.72
C TYR A 18 11.96 22.77 -12.09
N LEU A 19 13.12 22.59 -11.46
CA LEU A 19 13.48 21.35 -10.78
C LEU A 19 12.56 21.06 -9.59
N LEU A 20 12.25 22.08 -8.80
CA LEU A 20 11.33 21.97 -7.66
C LEU A 20 9.92 21.57 -8.13
N GLN A 21 9.44 22.16 -9.21
CA GLN A 21 8.15 21.83 -9.79
C GLN A 21 8.13 20.41 -10.34
N LYS A 22 9.17 19.98 -11.05
CA LYS A 22 9.30 18.59 -11.53
C LYS A 22 9.32 17.58 -10.41
N ASN A 23 10.06 17.84 -9.34
CA ASN A 23 10.10 16.98 -8.16
C ASN A 23 8.72 16.87 -7.50
N LYS A 24 8.00 17.98 -7.42
CA LYS A 24 6.63 18.01 -6.88
C LYS A 24 5.66 17.20 -7.73
N GLU A 25 5.71 17.35 -9.06
CA GLU A 25 4.90 16.57 -10.00
C GLU A 25 5.21 15.07 -9.91
N LEU A 26 6.48 14.71 -9.84
CA LEU A 26 6.90 13.32 -9.69
C LEU A 26 6.41 12.73 -8.37
N ASN A 27 6.53 13.46 -7.26
CA ASN A 27 6.05 13.03 -5.95
C ASN A 27 4.54 12.86 -5.94
N LEU A 28 3.78 13.72 -6.61
CA LEU A 28 2.34 13.57 -6.77
C LEU A 28 1.97 12.34 -7.58
N LYS A 29 2.69 12.05 -8.66
CA LYS A 29 2.51 10.84 -9.46
C LYS A 29 2.75 9.58 -8.63
N ILE A 30 3.84 9.54 -7.88
CA ILE A 30 4.15 8.42 -6.99
C ILE A 30 3.06 8.23 -5.94
N ALA A 31 2.58 9.33 -5.34
CA ALA A 31 1.50 9.28 -4.36
C ALA A 31 0.18 8.74 -4.95
N GLU A 32 -0.15 9.11 -6.18
CA GLU A 32 -1.31 8.58 -6.89
C GLU A 32 -1.18 7.08 -7.17
N GLN A 33 -0.02 6.64 -7.66
CA GLN A 33 0.26 5.23 -7.91
C GLN A 33 0.23 4.40 -6.62
N LYS A 34 0.72 4.97 -5.53
CA LYS A 34 0.67 4.34 -4.20
C LYS A 34 -0.77 4.14 -3.74
N ARG A 35 -1.62 5.16 -3.86
CA ARG A 35 -3.06 5.07 -3.51
C ARG A 35 -3.76 4.02 -4.36
N GLU A 36 -3.49 3.99 -5.65
CA GLU A 36 -4.04 3.00 -6.56
C GLU A 36 -3.60 1.58 -6.18
N ALA A 37 -2.32 1.39 -5.86
CA ALA A 37 -1.79 0.11 -5.41
C ALA A 37 -2.49 -0.38 -4.13
N TYR A 38 -2.69 0.50 -3.16
CA TYR A 38 -3.41 0.16 -1.93
C TYR A 38 -4.88 -0.13 -2.19
N ALA A 39 -5.54 0.65 -3.04
CA ALA A 39 -6.92 0.43 -3.41
C ALA A 39 -7.13 -0.93 -4.11
N ASN A 40 -6.23 -1.29 -5.01
CA ASN A 40 -6.28 -2.58 -5.70
C ASN A 40 -6.01 -3.76 -4.75
N PHE A 41 -5.07 -3.60 -3.83
CA PHE A 41 -4.83 -4.60 -2.78
C PHE A 41 -6.09 -4.82 -1.94
N MET A 42 -6.72 -3.74 -1.48
CA MET A 42 -7.94 -3.80 -0.68
C MET A 42 -9.10 -4.43 -1.45
N LYS A 43 -9.25 -4.08 -2.72
CA LYS A 43 -10.27 -4.66 -3.61
C LYS A 43 -10.10 -6.17 -3.74
N ASN A 44 -8.88 -6.63 -3.97
CA ASN A 44 -8.61 -8.07 -4.07
C ASN A 44 -8.81 -8.79 -2.74
N PHE A 45 -8.40 -8.18 -1.64
CA PHE A 45 -8.66 -8.72 -0.30
C PHE A 45 -10.16 -8.87 -0.04
N THR A 46 -10.93 -7.84 -0.36
CA THR A 46 -12.40 -7.86 -0.21
C THR A 46 -13.03 -8.95 -1.08
N ALA A 47 -12.58 -9.12 -2.32
CA ALA A 47 -13.08 -10.16 -3.22
C ALA A 47 -12.84 -11.56 -2.65
N VAL A 48 -11.67 -11.81 -2.07
CA VAL A 48 -11.34 -13.07 -1.42
C VAL A 48 -12.23 -13.27 -0.18
N ALA A 49 -12.41 -12.24 0.63
CA ALA A 49 -13.25 -12.29 1.82
C ALA A 49 -14.71 -12.65 1.47
N VAL A 50 -15.27 -12.00 0.46
CA VAL A 50 -16.64 -12.26 0.00
C VAL A 50 -16.77 -13.69 -0.55
N ALA A 51 -15.79 -14.14 -1.33
CA ALA A 51 -15.78 -15.51 -1.85
C ALA A 51 -15.77 -16.55 -0.73
N VAL A 52 -14.94 -16.33 0.29
CA VAL A 52 -14.90 -17.23 1.47
C VAL A 52 -16.23 -17.23 2.21
N MET A 53 -16.87 -16.08 2.38
CA MET A 53 -18.17 -15.96 3.04
C MET A 53 -19.29 -16.70 2.29
N HIS A 54 -19.21 -16.78 0.98
CA HIS A 54 -20.21 -17.43 0.11
C HIS A 54 -19.77 -18.81 -0.39
N ASP A 55 -18.67 -19.33 0.12
CA ASP A 55 -18.09 -20.62 -0.27
C ASP A 55 -17.89 -20.73 -1.79
N GLU A 56 -17.50 -19.60 -2.39
CA GLU A 56 -17.19 -19.50 -3.83
C GLU A 56 -15.71 -19.74 -4.08
N ASP A 57 -15.40 -20.34 -5.24
CA ASP A 57 -14.04 -20.56 -5.69
C ASP A 57 -13.56 -19.37 -6.53
N LEU A 58 -12.50 -18.69 -6.08
CA LEU A 58 -11.79 -17.65 -6.84
C LEU A 58 -10.53 -18.23 -7.51
N SER A 59 -10.56 -19.48 -7.94
CA SER A 59 -9.47 -20.04 -8.75
C SER A 59 -9.70 -19.70 -10.22
N GLY A 60 -8.63 -19.74 -10.99
CA GLY A 60 -8.65 -19.49 -12.42
C GLY A 60 -7.60 -18.47 -12.83
N LYS A 61 -7.24 -18.52 -14.09
CA LYS A 61 -6.15 -17.70 -14.66
C LYS A 61 -6.37 -16.20 -14.46
N ASP A 62 -7.59 -15.71 -14.70
CA ASP A 62 -7.88 -14.28 -14.62
C ASP A 62 -7.84 -13.78 -13.19
N ALA A 63 -8.41 -14.52 -12.24
CA ALA A 63 -8.37 -14.18 -10.82
C ALA A 63 -6.94 -14.23 -10.27
N ASP A 64 -6.15 -15.21 -10.65
CA ASP A 64 -4.75 -15.31 -10.26
C ASP A 64 -3.93 -14.15 -10.82
N MET A 65 -4.17 -13.77 -12.08
CA MET A 65 -3.52 -12.64 -12.72
C MET A 65 -3.81 -11.33 -11.97
N GLU A 66 -5.07 -11.07 -11.64
CA GLU A 66 -5.46 -9.87 -10.88
C GLU A 66 -4.76 -9.79 -9.52
N ARG A 67 -4.72 -10.91 -8.78
CA ARG A 67 -4.05 -10.98 -7.49
C ARG A 67 -2.55 -10.73 -7.61
N MET A 68 -1.91 -11.31 -8.60
CA MET A 68 -0.48 -11.14 -8.82
C MET A 68 -0.13 -9.71 -9.26
N LEU A 69 -0.96 -9.09 -10.11
CA LEU A 69 -0.77 -7.70 -10.50
C LEU A 69 -0.96 -6.73 -9.33
N ALA A 70 -1.93 -6.98 -8.48
CA ALA A 70 -2.12 -6.18 -7.26
C ALA A 70 -0.93 -6.29 -6.31
N ARG A 71 -0.38 -7.51 -6.15
CA ARG A 71 0.85 -7.73 -5.39
C ARG A 71 2.03 -6.98 -5.99
N ASP A 72 2.19 -7.03 -7.30
CA ASP A 72 3.30 -6.37 -7.99
C ASP A 72 3.22 -4.85 -7.82
N GLN A 73 2.04 -4.25 -7.91
CA GLN A 73 1.83 -2.84 -7.62
C GLN A 73 2.21 -2.50 -6.17
N LEU A 74 1.82 -3.35 -5.23
CA LEU A 74 2.17 -3.19 -3.82
C LEU A 74 3.68 -3.19 -3.63
N LEU A 75 4.38 -4.13 -4.26
CA LEU A 75 5.84 -4.23 -4.17
C LEU A 75 6.55 -3.00 -4.75
N LEU A 76 5.98 -2.35 -5.77
CA LEU A 76 6.57 -1.17 -6.40
C LEU A 76 6.35 0.11 -5.59
N TYR A 77 5.20 0.26 -4.94
CA TYR A 77 4.78 1.56 -4.41
C TYR A 77 4.52 1.58 -2.90
N ALA A 78 4.35 0.44 -2.26
CA ALA A 78 4.06 0.39 -0.83
C ALA A 78 5.26 0.81 0.02
N SER A 79 4.98 1.36 1.20
CA SER A 79 6.02 1.65 2.19
C SER A 79 6.68 0.36 2.70
N ASP A 80 7.87 0.49 3.25
CA ASP A 80 8.59 -0.64 3.84
C ASP A 80 7.77 -1.31 4.94
N ASP A 81 7.08 -0.53 5.77
CA ASP A 81 6.25 -1.09 6.85
C ASP A 81 5.07 -1.91 6.31
N VAL A 82 4.45 -1.48 5.22
CA VAL A 82 3.40 -2.26 4.55
C VAL A 82 3.95 -3.57 4.01
N ILE A 83 5.09 -3.53 3.34
CA ILE A 83 5.75 -4.72 2.79
C ILE A 83 6.09 -5.71 3.91
N LYS A 84 6.65 -5.22 5.02
CA LYS A 84 7.00 -6.06 6.17
C LYS A 84 5.77 -6.71 6.82
N ALA A 85 4.69 -5.94 6.96
CA ALA A 85 3.44 -6.47 7.50
C ALA A 85 2.81 -7.52 6.58
N TYR A 86 2.85 -7.29 5.28
CA TYR A 86 2.39 -8.24 4.26
C TYR A 86 3.22 -9.53 4.30
N ASP A 87 4.55 -9.43 4.35
CA ASP A 87 5.46 -10.57 4.46
C ASP A 87 5.16 -11.41 5.71
N ALA A 88 4.94 -10.77 6.85
CA ALA A 88 4.60 -11.45 8.10
C ALA A 88 3.30 -12.26 7.96
N TRP A 89 2.28 -11.70 7.31
CA TRP A 89 1.03 -12.41 7.05
C TRP A 89 1.22 -13.59 6.11
N ILE A 90 1.94 -13.41 5.00
CA ILE A 90 2.21 -14.47 4.02
C ILE A 90 2.96 -15.65 4.66
N ARG A 91 3.98 -15.36 5.48
CA ARG A 91 4.71 -16.40 6.21
C ARG A 91 3.83 -17.20 7.15
N TYR A 92 2.92 -16.51 7.82
CA TYR A 92 1.96 -17.17 8.72
C TYR A 92 0.94 -18.01 7.95
N ALA A 93 0.50 -17.53 6.78
CA ALA A 93 -0.46 -18.25 5.93
C ALA A 93 0.07 -19.60 5.43
N ASP A 94 1.39 -19.77 5.33
CA ASP A 94 2.04 -21.03 4.92
C ASP A 94 2.12 -22.08 6.05
N ILE A 95 1.70 -21.75 7.26
CA ILE A 95 1.73 -22.66 8.40
C ILE A 95 0.47 -23.52 8.42
N GLU A 96 0.60 -24.84 8.59
CA GLU A 96 -0.51 -25.78 8.56
C GLU A 96 -1.58 -25.56 9.67
N LYS A 97 -1.15 -25.03 10.81
CA LYS A 97 -2.07 -24.74 11.93
C LYS A 97 -2.32 -23.25 12.00
N HIS A 98 -3.50 -22.83 11.57
CA HIS A 98 -3.94 -21.45 11.61
C HIS A 98 -4.68 -21.13 12.90
N ASP A 99 -4.25 -20.05 13.56
CA ASP A 99 -5.02 -19.35 14.55
C ASP A 99 -5.71 -18.17 13.86
N PHE A 100 -7.03 -18.19 13.76
CA PHE A 100 -7.80 -17.14 13.09
C PHE A 100 -7.64 -15.77 13.75
N ASP A 101 -7.50 -15.75 15.08
CA ASP A 101 -7.28 -14.49 15.81
C ASP A 101 -5.92 -13.87 15.44
N LYS A 102 -4.89 -14.69 15.34
CA LYS A 102 -3.55 -14.24 14.93
C LYS A 102 -3.53 -13.81 13.47
N GLU A 103 -4.21 -14.53 12.58
CA GLU A 103 -4.33 -14.15 11.17
C GLU A 103 -5.03 -12.80 11.05
N GLY A 104 -6.13 -12.59 11.76
CA GLY A 104 -6.84 -11.32 11.83
C GLY A 104 -5.97 -10.18 12.36
N GLU A 105 -5.13 -10.44 13.36
CA GLU A 105 -4.17 -9.47 13.86
C GLU A 105 -3.14 -9.07 12.79
N LEU A 106 -2.57 -10.05 12.09
CA LEU A 106 -1.57 -9.79 11.05
C LEU A 106 -2.17 -9.01 9.86
N VAL A 107 -3.38 -9.33 9.44
CA VAL A 107 -4.10 -8.58 8.40
C VAL A 107 -4.38 -7.15 8.88
N SER A 108 -4.78 -6.97 10.11
CA SER A 108 -5.04 -5.66 10.70
C SER A 108 -3.78 -4.79 10.74
N LEU A 109 -2.61 -5.38 10.96
CA LEU A 109 -1.33 -4.68 10.91
C LEU A 109 -1.01 -4.18 9.50
N ILE A 110 -1.38 -4.92 8.45
CA ILE A 110 -1.23 -4.45 7.06
C ILE A 110 -2.08 -3.20 6.85
N PHE A 111 -3.35 -3.24 7.22
CA PHE A 111 -4.26 -2.11 7.05
C PHE A 111 -3.83 -0.89 7.87
N LEU A 112 -3.32 -1.12 9.08
CA LEU A 112 -2.78 -0.05 9.91
C LEU A 112 -1.56 0.60 9.27
N ALA A 113 -0.65 -0.19 8.70
CA ALA A 113 0.54 0.31 8.00
C ALA A 113 0.14 1.12 6.75
N ILE A 114 -0.83 0.64 5.97
CA ILE A 114 -1.38 1.37 4.82
C ILE A 114 -1.97 2.71 5.27
N ARG A 115 -2.76 2.71 6.32
CA ARG A 115 -3.39 3.91 6.85
C ARG A 115 -2.36 4.93 7.32
N LYS A 116 -1.33 4.48 8.03
CA LYS A 116 -0.22 5.35 8.47
C LYS A 116 0.54 5.94 7.29
N ASP A 117 0.79 5.15 6.25
CA ASP A 117 1.51 5.64 5.08
C ASP A 117 0.70 6.72 4.32
N LEU A 118 -0.60 6.53 4.18
CA LEU A 118 -1.47 7.48 3.47
C LEU A 118 -1.77 8.75 4.27
N LEU A 119 -1.96 8.63 5.58
CA LEU A 119 -2.44 9.70 6.44
C LEU A 119 -1.35 10.30 7.33
N GLY A 120 -0.19 9.69 7.40
CA GLY A 120 0.92 10.07 8.27
C GLY A 120 0.74 9.61 9.72
N LYS A 121 -0.28 10.11 10.41
CA LYS A 121 -0.58 9.72 11.80
C LYS A 121 -2.01 9.20 11.90
N THR A 122 -2.21 8.21 12.76
CA THR A 122 -3.55 7.67 13.04
C THR A 122 -3.68 7.30 14.52
N LYS A 123 -4.86 7.54 15.07
CA LYS A 123 -5.24 7.09 16.41
C LYS A 123 -5.95 5.73 16.37
N VAL A 124 -6.22 5.22 15.20
CA VAL A 124 -6.80 3.88 15.01
C VAL A 124 -5.75 2.84 15.36
N THR A 125 -6.16 1.83 16.12
CA THR A 125 -5.30 0.73 16.57
C THR A 125 -5.59 -0.54 15.77
N LYS A 126 -4.73 -1.53 15.88
CA LYS A 126 -4.94 -2.85 15.28
C LYS A 126 -6.23 -3.52 15.80
N GLU A 127 -6.61 -3.26 17.05
CA GLU A 127 -7.83 -3.78 17.65
C GLU A 127 -9.08 -3.20 16.98
N HIS A 128 -9.08 -1.89 16.68
CA HIS A 128 -10.16 -1.28 15.91
C HIS A 128 -10.33 -1.95 14.55
N LEU A 129 -9.23 -2.20 13.85
CA LEU A 129 -9.25 -2.81 12.52
C LEU A 129 -9.62 -4.30 12.58
N ALA A 130 -9.19 -5.00 13.62
CA ALA A 130 -9.56 -6.39 13.84
C ALA A 130 -11.08 -6.55 14.02
N ASN A 131 -11.72 -5.63 14.72
CA ASN A 131 -13.19 -5.63 14.89
C ASN A 131 -13.94 -5.42 13.57
N LEU A 132 -13.33 -4.76 12.60
CA LEU A 132 -13.92 -4.53 11.28
C LEU A 132 -13.59 -5.63 10.27
N ASN A 133 -12.71 -6.55 10.64
CA ASN A 133 -12.32 -7.65 9.76
C ASN A 133 -13.47 -8.64 9.61
N PRO A 134 -13.95 -8.91 8.39
CA PRO A 134 -15.07 -9.82 8.16
C PRO A 134 -14.78 -11.26 8.59
N PHE A 135 -13.52 -11.67 8.66
CA PHE A 135 -13.13 -13.01 9.12
C PHE A 135 -13.16 -13.17 10.65
N ASN A 136 -13.25 -12.08 11.41
CA ASN A 136 -13.31 -12.10 12.88
C ASN A 136 -14.74 -12.23 13.44
N ARG A 137 -15.72 -12.36 12.60
CA ARG A 137 -17.10 -12.58 13.02
C ARG A 137 -17.35 -14.08 13.15
N GLY A 138 -16.96 -14.58 14.29
CA GLY A 138 -17.30 -15.94 14.70
C GLY A 138 -18.76 -16.09 15.07
#